data_08bd35fc944da7413a427ba2fcf127fe
#
_entry.id   08bd35fc944da7413a427ba2fcf127fe
#
_cell.length_a   1.000
_cell.length_b   1.000
_cell.length_c   1.000
_cell.angle_alpha   90.00
_cell.angle_beta   90.00
_cell.angle_gamma   90.00
#
_symmetry.space_group_name_H-M   'P 1'
#
loop_
_entity.id
_entity.type
_entity.pdbx_description
1 polymer ?
#
loop_
_entity_poly.entity_id
_entity_poly.type
_entity_poly.pdbx_seq_one_letter_code
_entity_poly.pdbx_strand_id
1 'polypeptide(L)'
;MTVSIRPAVAQDLDLVIGFIRALAAYERLADAVVLDRLTLQSHLFGDKPMAEVLIGELNGVARGFALFFHNFSTFEGRPGIYLEDLFVDPEARGSGLGRALLARLAQLAVTRGCARLEWSVLDWNEPAIAFYKSLGATAMDGWTINRVDGAALAALSQG
;
A
#
# COMPACT_ATOMS: atom_id res chain seq x y z
N MET A 1 -7.58 14.86 19.57
CA MET A 1 -7.59 14.23 18.23
C MET A 1 -7.15 12.79 18.38
N THR A 2 -8.03 11.86 18.00
CA THR A 2 -7.78 10.41 18.19
C THR A 2 -7.49 9.76 16.86
N VAL A 3 -6.28 9.20 16.75
CA VAL A 3 -5.85 8.39 15.59
C VAL A 3 -6.03 6.92 15.93
N SER A 4 -6.69 6.17 15.09
CA SER A 4 -6.82 4.71 15.22
C SER A 4 -6.58 4.01 13.87
N ILE A 5 -6.06 2.79 13.95
CA ILE A 5 -5.78 1.96 12.77
C ILE A 5 -6.49 0.62 12.99
N ARG A 6 -7.26 0.20 12.00
CA ARG A 6 -7.96 -1.08 12.03
C ARG A 6 -7.83 -1.85 10.71
N PRO A 7 -7.92 -3.17 10.73
CA PRO A 7 -8.06 -3.94 9.49
C PRO A 7 -9.36 -3.54 8.76
N ALA A 8 -9.31 -3.52 7.43
CA ALA A 8 -10.51 -3.38 6.63
C ALA A 8 -11.36 -4.65 6.70
N VAL A 9 -12.67 -4.47 6.59
CA VAL A 9 -13.65 -5.55 6.45
C VAL A 9 -14.35 -5.46 5.09
N ALA A 10 -15.10 -6.48 4.71
CA ALA A 10 -15.74 -6.52 3.38
C ALA A 10 -16.64 -5.30 3.11
N GLN A 11 -17.28 -4.76 4.14
CA GLN A 11 -18.11 -3.56 4.05
C GLN A 11 -17.32 -2.30 3.70
N ASP A 12 -16.00 -2.32 3.86
CA ASP A 12 -15.13 -1.19 3.52
C ASP A 12 -14.76 -1.14 2.02
N LEU A 13 -15.22 -2.08 1.20
CA LEU A 13 -14.74 -2.19 -0.19
C LEU A 13 -14.88 -0.89 -0.98
N ASP A 14 -16.03 -0.23 -0.90
CA ASP A 14 -16.26 1.01 -1.64
C ASP A 14 -15.41 2.16 -1.09
N LEU A 15 -15.17 2.18 0.21
CA LEU A 15 -14.24 3.11 0.84
C LEU A 15 -12.81 2.91 0.31
N VAL A 16 -12.36 1.66 0.23
CA VAL A 16 -11.03 1.31 -0.29
C VAL A 16 -10.89 1.75 -1.75
N ILE A 17 -11.90 1.47 -2.58
CA ILE A 17 -11.91 1.90 -3.98
C ILE A 17 -11.82 3.42 -4.08
N GLY A 18 -12.54 4.14 -3.22
CA GLY A 18 -12.47 5.61 -3.16
C GLY A 18 -11.06 6.11 -2.85
N PHE A 19 -10.38 5.49 -1.89
CA PHE A 19 -8.99 5.82 -1.56
C PHE A 19 -8.02 5.51 -2.70
N ILE A 20 -8.18 4.36 -3.36
CA ILE A 20 -7.34 4.00 -4.53
C ILE A 20 -7.47 5.06 -5.62
N ARG A 21 -8.69 5.49 -5.93
CA ARG A 21 -8.92 6.52 -6.93
C ARG A 21 -8.36 7.88 -6.53
N ALA A 22 -8.50 8.25 -5.26
CA ALA A 22 -7.95 9.49 -4.74
C ALA A 22 -6.41 9.49 -4.80
N LEU A 23 -5.77 8.38 -4.46
CA LEU A 23 -4.33 8.21 -4.58
C LEU A 23 -3.89 8.32 -6.04
N ALA A 24 -4.57 7.64 -6.96
CA ALA A 24 -4.25 7.69 -8.38
C ALA A 24 -4.34 9.12 -8.93
N ALA A 25 -5.36 9.87 -8.52
CA ALA A 25 -5.50 11.28 -8.90
C ALA A 25 -4.33 12.13 -8.37
N TYR A 26 -3.94 11.92 -7.12
CA TYR A 26 -2.78 12.60 -6.54
C TYR A 26 -1.48 12.26 -7.29
N GLU A 27 -1.30 11.02 -7.68
CA GLU A 27 -0.13 10.55 -8.43
C GLU A 27 -0.19 10.87 -9.93
N ARG A 28 -1.25 11.56 -10.39
CA ARG A 28 -1.48 11.92 -11.80
C ARG A 28 -1.64 10.70 -12.71
N LEU A 29 -2.21 9.62 -12.16
CA LEU A 29 -2.40 8.33 -12.83
C LEU A 29 -3.87 7.86 -12.79
N ALA A 30 -4.82 8.79 -12.70
CA ALA A 30 -6.24 8.46 -12.58
C ALA A 30 -6.73 7.53 -13.71
N ASP A 31 -6.26 7.74 -14.93
CA ASP A 31 -6.65 6.94 -16.09
C ASP A 31 -6.07 5.52 -16.08
N ALA A 32 -5.08 5.25 -15.24
CA ALA A 32 -4.49 3.92 -15.07
C ALA A 32 -5.35 2.99 -14.21
N VAL A 33 -6.33 3.52 -13.48
CA VAL A 33 -7.21 2.71 -12.62
C VAL A 33 -8.26 2.02 -13.48
N VAL A 34 -8.11 0.70 -13.64
CA VAL A 34 -8.99 -0.16 -14.43
C VAL A 34 -9.56 -1.32 -13.61
N LEU A 35 -9.51 -1.20 -12.28
CA LEU A 35 -9.96 -2.26 -11.37
C LEU A 35 -11.44 -2.61 -11.57
N ASP A 36 -11.72 -3.90 -11.44
CA ASP A 36 -13.08 -4.44 -11.36
C ASP A 36 -13.44 -4.68 -9.89
N ARG A 37 -14.60 -4.20 -9.48
CA ARG A 37 -15.02 -4.23 -8.07
C ARG A 37 -15.13 -5.65 -7.51
N LEU A 38 -15.71 -6.58 -8.26
CA LEU A 38 -15.87 -7.97 -7.81
C LEU A 38 -14.54 -8.70 -7.74
N THR A 39 -13.67 -8.47 -8.69
CA THR A 39 -12.32 -9.03 -8.71
C THR A 39 -11.51 -8.54 -7.51
N LEU A 40 -11.54 -7.23 -7.23
CA LEU A 40 -10.88 -6.66 -6.06
C LEU A 40 -11.43 -7.25 -4.77
N GLN A 41 -12.76 -7.38 -4.67
CA GLN A 41 -13.41 -7.98 -3.50
C GLN A 41 -12.89 -9.39 -3.21
N SER A 42 -12.75 -10.22 -4.24
CA SER A 42 -12.26 -11.59 -4.06
C SER A 42 -10.81 -11.63 -3.61
N HIS A 43 -9.98 -10.72 -4.09
CA HIS A 43 -8.56 -10.66 -3.72
C HIS A 43 -8.29 -10.04 -2.36
N LEU A 44 -9.19 -9.21 -1.83
CA LEU A 44 -9.04 -8.61 -0.50
C LEU A 44 -9.79 -9.38 0.57
N PHE A 45 -10.99 -9.90 0.28
CA PHE A 45 -11.93 -10.44 1.27
C PHE A 45 -12.44 -11.85 0.93
N GLY A 46 -11.94 -12.48 -0.12
CA GLY A 46 -12.29 -13.85 -0.48
C GLY A 46 -11.55 -14.89 0.34
N ASP A 47 -11.70 -16.15 -0.04
CA ASP A 47 -11.13 -17.30 0.69
C ASP A 47 -9.60 -17.31 0.71
N LYS A 48 -8.97 -16.77 -0.32
CA LYS A 48 -7.50 -16.69 -0.46
C LYS A 48 -7.12 -15.24 -0.78
N PRO A 49 -7.13 -14.35 0.21
CA PRO A 49 -6.76 -12.96 -0.03
C PRO A 49 -5.31 -12.86 -0.50
N MET A 50 -5.10 -12.01 -1.50
CA MET A 50 -3.78 -11.74 -2.07
C MET A 50 -3.14 -10.48 -1.51
N ALA A 51 -3.94 -9.63 -0.88
CA ALA A 51 -3.51 -8.40 -0.24
C ALA A 51 -4.38 -8.11 0.98
N GLU A 52 -3.87 -7.26 1.87
CA GLU A 52 -4.55 -6.81 3.08
C GLU A 52 -4.64 -5.31 3.10
N VAL A 53 -5.63 -4.78 3.81
CA VAL A 53 -5.85 -3.34 3.92
C VAL A 53 -6.00 -2.94 5.38
N LEU A 54 -5.32 -1.87 5.76
CA LEU A 54 -5.54 -1.15 7.01
C LEU A 54 -6.28 0.16 6.69
N ILE A 55 -7.28 0.46 7.52
CA ILE A 55 -7.99 1.74 7.48
C ILE A 55 -7.47 2.63 8.61
N GLY A 56 -7.10 3.84 8.26
CA GLY A 56 -6.72 4.87 9.23
C GLY A 56 -7.89 5.79 9.50
N GLU A 57 -8.20 5.97 10.78
CA GLU A 57 -9.31 6.80 11.23
C GLU A 57 -8.82 7.96 12.08
N LEU A 58 -9.49 9.09 11.91
CA LEU A 58 -9.31 10.27 12.72
C LEU A 58 -10.63 10.61 13.39
N ASN A 59 -10.68 10.54 14.72
CA ASN A 59 -11.92 10.70 15.49
C ASN A 59 -13.06 9.76 15.02
N GLY A 60 -12.70 8.51 14.68
CA GLY A 60 -13.67 7.51 14.23
C GLY A 60 -14.12 7.65 12.76
N VAL A 61 -13.55 8.59 12.01
CA VAL A 61 -13.84 8.79 10.59
C VAL A 61 -12.66 8.31 9.75
N ALA A 62 -12.91 7.43 8.79
CA ALA A 62 -11.89 6.92 7.89
C ALA A 62 -11.30 8.05 7.04
N ARG A 63 -10.00 8.24 7.10
CA ARG A 63 -9.26 9.32 6.44
C ARG A 63 -8.02 8.87 5.69
N GLY A 64 -7.76 7.58 5.67
CA GLY A 64 -6.63 7.04 4.95
C GLY A 64 -6.61 5.52 4.95
N PHE A 65 -5.70 4.96 4.17
CA PHE A 65 -5.55 3.52 4.08
C PHE A 65 -4.12 3.13 3.72
N ALA A 66 -3.80 1.87 3.98
CA ALA A 66 -2.61 1.19 3.49
C ALA A 66 -3.02 -0.16 2.92
N LEU A 67 -2.59 -0.46 1.70
CA LEU A 67 -2.78 -1.76 1.07
C LEU A 67 -1.42 -2.41 0.91
N PHE A 68 -1.29 -3.66 1.36
CA PHE A 68 0.00 -4.34 1.43
C PHE A 68 -0.14 -5.83 1.20
N PHE A 69 0.98 -6.47 0.90
CA PHE A 69 1.08 -7.92 0.73
C PHE A 69 2.49 -8.38 1.15
N HIS A 70 2.71 -9.70 1.17
CA HIS A 70 4.01 -10.24 1.51
C HIS A 70 4.84 -10.49 0.26
N ASN A 71 6.06 -9.97 0.24
CA ASN A 71 7.13 -10.40 -0.65
C ASN A 71 8.07 -11.36 0.11
N PHE A 72 9.17 -11.73 -0.47
CA PHE A 72 10.10 -12.68 0.15
C PHE A 72 11.54 -12.29 -0.15
N SER A 73 12.39 -12.34 0.86
CA SER A 73 13.82 -12.17 0.72
C SER A 73 14.51 -13.52 0.85
N THR A 74 15.12 -14.00 -0.23
CA THR A 74 15.86 -15.25 -0.20
C THR A 74 17.16 -15.11 0.60
N PHE A 75 17.77 -13.94 0.58
CA PHE A 75 19.02 -13.71 1.33
C PHE A 75 18.77 -13.69 2.84
N GLU A 76 17.60 -13.15 3.28
CA GLU A 76 17.20 -13.20 4.68
C GLU A 76 16.52 -14.51 5.05
N GLY A 77 16.03 -15.28 4.06
CA GLY A 77 15.26 -16.49 4.26
C GLY A 77 13.90 -16.24 4.91
N ARG A 78 13.32 -15.07 4.73
CA ARG A 78 12.09 -14.64 5.40
C ARG A 78 11.19 -13.81 4.49
N PRO A 79 9.88 -13.79 4.77
CA PRO A 79 8.99 -12.86 4.09
C PRO A 79 9.31 -11.42 4.46
N GLY A 80 8.82 -10.50 3.65
CA GLY A 80 8.74 -9.08 3.95
C GLY A 80 7.32 -8.59 3.81
N ILE A 81 7.05 -7.37 4.24
CA ILE A 81 5.82 -6.66 3.87
C ILE A 81 6.16 -5.68 2.77
N TYR A 82 5.40 -5.73 1.68
CA TYR A 82 5.44 -4.74 0.62
C TYR A 82 4.19 -3.88 0.67
N LEU A 83 4.38 -2.60 0.89
CA LEU A 83 3.32 -1.59 0.90
C LEU A 83 3.09 -1.12 -0.53
N GLU A 84 1.95 -1.51 -1.12
CA GLU A 84 1.58 -1.08 -2.47
C GLU A 84 1.06 0.34 -2.48
N ASP A 85 0.11 0.66 -1.58
CA ASP A 85 -0.53 1.96 -1.54
C ASP A 85 -0.58 2.50 -0.11
N LEU A 86 -0.23 3.77 0.05
CA LEU A 86 -0.43 4.55 1.26
C LEU A 86 -1.08 5.89 0.88
N PHE A 87 -2.24 6.17 1.42
CA PHE A 87 -2.94 7.43 1.17
C PHE A 87 -3.54 7.99 2.46
N VAL A 88 -3.40 9.28 2.64
CA VAL A 88 -4.07 10.06 3.69
C VAL A 88 -4.81 11.20 3.01
N ASP A 89 -6.10 11.31 3.33
CA ASP A 89 -6.94 12.42 2.88
C ASP A 89 -6.22 13.75 3.13
N PRO A 90 -6.15 14.66 2.14
CA PRO A 90 -5.52 15.97 2.32
C PRO A 90 -5.96 16.72 3.57
N GLU A 91 -7.24 16.62 3.94
CA GLU A 91 -7.77 17.27 5.15
C GLU A 91 -7.23 16.67 6.46
N ALA A 92 -6.72 15.44 6.41
CA ALA A 92 -6.17 14.75 7.57
C ALA A 92 -4.62 14.76 7.59
N ARG A 93 -3.97 15.41 6.64
CA ARG A 93 -2.51 15.52 6.62
C ARG A 93 -2.03 16.36 7.79
N GLY A 94 -0.85 16.01 8.30
CA GLY A 94 -0.31 16.65 9.50
C GLY A 94 -0.91 16.13 10.82
N SER A 95 -1.87 15.18 10.75
CA SER A 95 -2.48 14.57 11.94
C SER A 95 -1.65 13.45 12.57
N GLY A 96 -0.61 12.97 11.86
CA GLY A 96 0.15 11.78 12.24
C GLY A 96 -0.43 10.47 11.72
N LEU A 97 -1.51 10.51 10.93
CA LEU A 97 -2.19 9.31 10.45
C LEU A 97 -1.30 8.45 9.53
N GLY A 98 -0.56 9.08 8.61
CA GLY A 98 0.37 8.36 7.73
C GLY A 98 1.47 7.65 8.51
N ARG A 99 2.03 8.32 9.52
CA ARG A 99 3.01 7.72 10.43
C ARG A 99 2.42 6.55 11.20
N ALA A 100 1.17 6.68 11.67
CA ALA A 100 0.49 5.62 12.42
C ALA A 100 0.24 4.39 11.54
N LEU A 101 -0.15 4.56 10.27
CA LEU A 101 -0.31 3.48 9.32
C LEU A 101 1.02 2.73 9.09
N LEU A 102 2.10 3.46 8.85
CA LEU A 102 3.44 2.86 8.68
C LEU A 102 3.93 2.17 9.96
N ALA A 103 3.71 2.77 11.12
CA ALA A 103 4.06 2.15 12.40
C ALA A 103 3.30 0.83 12.62
N ARG A 104 2.02 0.78 12.23
CA ARG A 104 1.23 -0.45 12.31
C ARG A 104 1.75 -1.53 11.37
N LEU A 105 2.14 -1.17 10.15
CA LEU A 105 2.78 -2.09 9.22
C LEU A 105 4.12 -2.62 9.76
N ALA A 106 4.93 -1.76 10.35
CA ALA A 106 6.18 -2.16 10.99
C ALA A 106 5.94 -3.14 12.15
N GLN A 107 4.92 -2.90 12.98
CA GLN A 107 4.52 -3.83 14.04
C GLN A 107 4.10 -5.19 13.49
N LEU A 108 3.31 -5.20 12.41
CA LEU A 108 2.92 -6.44 11.73
C LEU A 108 4.13 -7.17 11.17
N ALA A 109 5.07 -6.47 10.56
CA ALA A 109 6.29 -7.05 10.04
C ALA A 109 7.10 -7.73 11.15
N VAL A 110 7.31 -7.07 12.27
CA VAL A 110 8.02 -7.65 13.42
C VAL A 110 7.27 -8.85 13.98
N THR A 111 5.97 -8.73 14.20
CA THR A 111 5.13 -9.80 14.77
C THR A 111 5.10 -11.04 13.87
N ARG A 112 5.09 -10.85 12.55
CA ARG A 112 5.05 -11.93 11.56
C ARG A 112 6.42 -12.52 11.21
N GLY A 113 7.50 -12.03 11.83
CA GLY A 113 8.87 -12.49 11.52
C GLY A 113 9.37 -12.05 10.16
N CYS A 114 8.84 -10.95 9.63
CA CYS A 114 9.29 -10.39 8.36
C CYS A 114 10.64 -9.71 8.49
N ALA A 115 11.46 -9.80 7.45
CA ALA A 115 12.79 -9.21 7.43
C ALA A 115 12.77 -7.70 7.26
N ARG A 116 11.78 -7.17 6.53
CA ARG A 116 11.74 -5.76 6.14
C ARG A 116 10.36 -5.31 5.69
N LEU A 117 10.19 -3.98 5.63
CA LEU A 117 9.03 -3.28 5.07
C LEU A 117 9.54 -2.43 3.91
N GLU A 118 8.97 -2.60 2.74
CA GLU A 118 9.40 -1.93 1.52
C GLU A 118 8.22 -1.30 0.79
N TRP A 119 8.49 -0.24 0.02
CA TRP A 119 7.53 0.43 -0.86
C TRP A 119 8.27 1.19 -1.93
N SER A 120 7.54 1.66 -2.95
CA SER A 120 8.04 2.54 -3.98
C SER A 120 7.42 3.93 -3.82
N VAL A 121 8.11 4.94 -4.32
CA VAL A 121 7.63 6.31 -4.36
C VAL A 121 7.98 6.91 -5.72
N LEU A 122 7.09 7.72 -6.28
CA LEU A 122 7.37 8.45 -7.51
C LEU A 122 8.53 9.42 -7.29
N ASP A 123 9.47 9.45 -8.22
CA ASP A 123 10.71 10.21 -8.10
C ASP A 123 10.47 11.72 -7.92
N TRP A 124 9.35 12.24 -8.44
CA TRP A 124 8.99 13.65 -8.30
C TRP A 124 8.35 14.00 -6.94
N ASN A 125 7.94 13.01 -6.14
CA ASN A 125 7.19 13.22 -4.90
C ASN A 125 8.13 13.54 -3.73
N GLU A 126 8.74 14.70 -3.76
CA GLU A 126 9.71 15.14 -2.76
C GLU A 126 9.16 15.19 -1.34
N PRO A 127 7.93 15.67 -1.06
CA PRO A 127 7.40 15.67 0.30
C PRO A 127 7.29 14.26 0.89
N ALA A 128 6.85 13.28 0.10
CA ALA A 128 6.78 11.89 0.54
C ALA A 128 8.17 11.30 0.79
N ILE A 129 9.12 11.56 -0.12
CA ILE A 129 10.50 11.09 0.03
C ILE A 129 11.11 11.63 1.32
N ALA A 130 10.96 12.91 1.61
CA ALA A 130 11.46 13.52 2.84
C ALA A 130 10.81 12.91 4.08
N PHE A 131 9.51 12.67 4.04
CA PHE A 131 8.78 12.01 5.11
C PHE A 131 9.33 10.60 5.37
N TYR A 132 9.52 9.78 4.33
CA TYR A 132 10.05 8.43 4.47
C TYR A 132 11.47 8.41 5.02
N LYS A 133 12.33 9.32 4.57
CA LYS A 133 13.68 9.47 5.14
C LYS A 133 13.65 9.80 6.62
N SER A 134 12.70 10.63 7.05
CA SER A 134 12.55 11.00 8.46
C SER A 134 12.17 9.80 9.35
N LEU A 135 11.62 8.74 8.75
CA LEU A 135 11.27 7.49 9.44
C LEU A 135 12.40 6.45 9.43
N GLY A 136 13.53 6.77 8.82
CA GLY A 136 14.66 5.85 8.71
C GLY A 136 14.67 5.01 7.44
N ALA A 137 13.83 5.30 6.45
CA ALA A 137 13.83 4.59 5.19
C ALA A 137 15.09 4.91 4.37
N THR A 138 15.62 3.90 3.70
CA THR A 138 16.75 3.99 2.79
C THR A 138 16.26 3.75 1.36
N ALA A 139 16.55 4.66 0.44
CA ALA A 139 16.26 4.45 -0.98
C ALA A 139 17.19 3.36 -1.53
N MET A 140 16.58 2.35 -2.18
CA MET A 140 17.32 1.24 -2.77
C MET A 140 17.72 1.57 -4.21
N ASP A 141 18.55 2.60 -4.36
CA ASP A 141 19.08 3.01 -5.65
C ASP A 141 19.94 1.90 -6.25
N GLY A 142 20.01 1.83 -7.56
CA GLY A 142 20.73 0.77 -8.26
C GLY A 142 19.84 -0.41 -8.68
N TRP A 143 18.59 -0.47 -8.21
CA TRP A 143 17.59 -1.44 -8.66
C TRP A 143 16.59 -0.75 -9.57
N THR A 144 16.23 -1.40 -10.66
CA THR A 144 15.21 -0.92 -11.60
C THR A 144 14.08 -1.91 -11.66
N ILE A 145 12.85 -1.43 -11.44
CA ILE A 145 11.65 -2.26 -11.55
C ILE A 145 11.43 -2.62 -13.02
N ASN A 146 11.25 -3.91 -13.30
CA ASN A 146 10.91 -4.41 -14.64
C ASN A 146 9.48 -4.95 -14.61
N ARG A 147 8.73 -4.67 -15.66
CA ARG A 147 7.33 -5.06 -15.76
C ARG A 147 7.04 -5.69 -17.13
N VAL A 148 6.28 -6.77 -17.09
CA VAL A 148 5.64 -7.35 -18.27
C VAL A 148 4.15 -7.41 -17.97
N ASP A 149 3.36 -6.75 -18.79
CA ASP A 149 1.90 -6.72 -18.65
C ASP A 149 1.21 -6.76 -20.01
N GLY A 150 -0.14 -6.77 -20.03
CA GLY A 150 -0.94 -6.70 -21.24
C GLY A 150 -0.57 -7.75 -22.28
N ALA A 151 -0.43 -7.31 -23.53
CA ALA A 151 -0.11 -8.18 -24.66
C ALA A 151 1.26 -8.88 -24.53
N ALA A 152 2.25 -8.21 -23.96
CA ALA A 152 3.57 -8.79 -23.72
C ALA A 152 3.50 -9.94 -22.69
N LEU A 153 2.70 -9.80 -21.64
CA LEU A 153 2.49 -10.87 -20.66
C LEU A 153 1.80 -12.07 -21.30
N ALA A 154 0.76 -11.83 -22.09
CA ALA A 154 0.04 -12.89 -22.80
C ALA A 154 0.98 -13.64 -23.76
N ALA A 155 1.80 -12.92 -24.52
CA ALA A 155 2.76 -13.52 -25.45
C ALA A 155 3.81 -14.37 -24.72
N LEU A 156 4.37 -13.85 -23.64
CA LEU A 156 5.38 -14.57 -22.83
C LEU A 156 4.80 -15.86 -22.23
N SER A 157 3.51 -15.87 -21.88
CA SER A 157 2.84 -17.06 -21.31
C SER A 157 2.72 -18.21 -22.30
N GLN A 158 2.90 -17.98 -23.59
CA GLN A 158 2.83 -19.01 -24.63
C GLN A 158 4.18 -19.70 -24.90
N GLY A 159 5.24 -19.30 -24.26
CA GLY A 159 6.58 -19.92 -24.37
C GLY A 159 7.42 -19.23 -25.40
#